data_e66ef0c72f92749182ad456558a87352
#
_entry.id   e66ef0c72f92749182ad456558a87352
#
_cell.length_a   1.000
_cell.length_b   1.000
_cell.length_c   1.000
_cell.angle_alpha   90.00
_cell.angle_beta   90.00
_cell.angle_gamma   90.00
#
_symmetry.space_group_name_H-M   'P 1'
#
loop_
_entity.id
_entity.type
_entity.pdbx_description
1 polymer ?
#
loop_
_entity_poly.entity_id
_entity_poly.type
_entity_poly.pdbx_seq_one_letter_code
_entity_poly.pdbx_strand_id
1 'polypeptide(L)'
;GELVGAFCRNKNHIGKDVSEIIGDGFPHVGVAVENSADTDRRMGELKPDVCIIATRSTVAELEDIFTICAKHGVNAITTCEEALYPWNSSPAITEKLDKLAKEGGCTLTGVGYCDLYWGTMVTNLAGSSHKITKIEGSSWYNVEDYGIALAEGHGAGLSIEEFNKTIGCYNETPSDEMKELVESGKYVPSYMWNQNGWLCSKMDLHITSQTQKCIPCVDSV
;
A
#
# COMPACT_ATOMS: atom_id res chain seq x y z
N GLY A 1 -15.62 -11.95 13.33
CA GLY A 1 -15.72 -10.55 13.76
C GLY A 1 -17.10 -10.00 13.47
N GLU A 2 -17.42 -8.89 14.09
CA GLU A 2 -18.66 -8.14 13.88
C GLU A 2 -18.32 -6.83 13.15
N LEU A 3 -19.08 -6.48 12.11
CA LEU A 3 -18.95 -5.19 11.44
C LEU A 3 -19.72 -4.15 12.26
N VAL A 4 -19.00 -3.13 12.76
CA VAL A 4 -19.59 -2.08 13.61
C VAL A 4 -19.71 -0.72 12.91
N GLY A 5 -19.06 -0.54 11.76
CA GLY A 5 -19.13 0.68 10.97
C GLY A 5 -18.55 0.48 9.57
N ALA A 6 -19.01 1.28 8.63
CA ALA A 6 -18.53 1.32 7.25
C ALA A 6 -18.51 2.77 6.75
N PHE A 7 -17.45 3.18 6.07
CA PHE A 7 -17.24 4.56 5.66
C PHE A 7 -16.81 4.66 4.19
N CYS A 8 -17.35 5.61 3.46
CA CYS A 8 -16.89 5.91 2.10
C CYS A 8 -17.05 7.40 1.74
N ARG A 9 -16.48 7.78 0.58
CA ARG A 9 -16.64 9.13 -0.02
C ARG A 9 -17.76 9.18 -1.06
N ASN A 10 -18.20 8.02 -1.55
CA ASN A 10 -19.21 7.96 -2.60
C ASN A 10 -20.60 8.26 -2.03
N LYS A 11 -21.14 9.42 -2.40
CA LYS A 11 -22.46 9.88 -1.96
C LYS A 11 -23.58 8.92 -2.29
N ASN A 12 -23.44 8.12 -3.33
CA ASN A 12 -24.46 7.15 -3.74
C ASN A 12 -24.53 5.91 -2.83
N HIS A 13 -23.51 5.71 -2.00
CA HIS A 13 -23.45 4.60 -1.04
C HIS A 13 -23.83 5.03 0.40
N ILE A 14 -23.71 6.32 0.71
CA ILE A 14 -24.00 6.83 2.05
C ILE A 14 -25.47 6.60 2.40
N GLY A 15 -25.71 6.05 3.58
CA GLY A 15 -27.05 5.72 4.11
C GLY A 15 -27.58 4.35 3.68
N LYS A 16 -26.93 3.65 2.75
CA LYS A 16 -27.30 2.28 2.37
C LYS A 16 -26.69 1.27 3.33
N ASP A 17 -27.38 0.15 3.52
CA ASP A 17 -26.77 -1.00 4.20
C ASP A 17 -25.58 -1.53 3.38
N VAL A 18 -24.56 -2.04 4.06
CA VAL A 18 -23.38 -2.60 3.40
C VAL A 18 -23.75 -3.72 2.42
N SER A 19 -24.76 -4.55 2.74
CA SER A 19 -25.25 -5.61 1.85
C SER A 19 -25.78 -5.10 0.52
N GLU A 20 -26.40 -3.93 0.49
CA GLU A 20 -26.92 -3.32 -0.73
C GLU A 20 -25.81 -2.88 -1.70
N ILE A 21 -24.59 -2.64 -1.17
CA ILE A 21 -23.42 -2.23 -1.95
C ILE A 21 -22.68 -3.45 -2.49
N ILE A 22 -22.63 -4.53 -1.71
CA ILE A 22 -21.98 -5.79 -2.12
C ILE A 22 -22.76 -6.42 -3.28
N GLY A 23 -24.09 -6.35 -3.24
CA GLY A 23 -24.96 -6.84 -4.29
C GLY A 23 -25.93 -7.93 -3.88
N ASP A 24 -26.69 -8.43 -4.84
CA ASP A 24 -27.76 -9.42 -4.61
C ASP A 24 -27.23 -10.72 -3.99
N GLY A 25 -27.96 -11.25 -3.03
CA GLY A 25 -27.67 -12.51 -2.37
C GLY A 25 -26.95 -12.41 -1.02
N PHE A 26 -26.52 -11.22 -0.63
CA PHE A 26 -25.97 -11.00 0.70
C PHE A 26 -27.07 -10.68 1.72
N PRO A 27 -27.04 -11.30 2.93
CA PRO A 27 -28.01 -10.99 3.97
C PRO A 27 -27.82 -9.55 4.46
N HIS A 28 -28.91 -8.94 4.90
CA HIS A 28 -28.88 -7.62 5.53
C HIS A 28 -27.92 -7.62 6.73
N VAL A 29 -26.97 -6.66 6.72
CA VAL A 29 -25.91 -6.57 7.72
C VAL A 29 -26.32 -5.72 8.93
N GLY A 30 -27.20 -4.74 8.71
CA GLY A 30 -27.65 -3.79 9.74
C GLY A 30 -26.67 -2.64 10.00
N VAL A 31 -25.68 -2.46 9.12
CA VAL A 31 -24.67 -1.38 9.19
C VAL A 31 -24.82 -0.49 7.96
N ALA A 32 -25.27 0.73 8.18
CA ALA A 32 -25.33 1.74 7.13
C ALA A 32 -23.95 2.34 6.87
N VAL A 33 -23.66 2.59 5.59
CA VAL A 33 -22.43 3.28 5.19
C VAL A 33 -22.52 4.76 5.55
N GLU A 34 -21.53 5.25 6.25
CA GLU A 34 -21.40 6.65 6.68
C GLU A 34 -20.40 7.43 5.82
N ASN A 35 -20.45 8.76 5.92
CA ASN A 35 -19.49 9.61 5.22
C ASN A 35 -18.11 9.48 5.88
N SER A 36 -17.06 9.31 5.07
CA SER A 36 -15.68 9.24 5.58
C SER A 36 -15.22 10.50 6.32
N ALA A 37 -15.88 11.65 6.14
CA ALA A 37 -15.63 12.86 6.92
C ALA A 37 -15.97 12.69 8.42
N ASP A 38 -16.85 11.76 8.77
CA ASP A 38 -17.25 11.45 10.14
C ASP A 38 -16.37 10.42 10.83
N THR A 39 -15.38 9.86 10.14
CA THR A 39 -14.58 8.72 10.62
C THR A 39 -13.94 8.99 11.98
N ASP A 40 -13.32 10.15 12.20
CA ASP A 40 -12.65 10.47 13.48
C ASP A 40 -13.65 10.43 14.66
N ARG A 41 -14.79 11.10 14.53
CA ARG A 41 -15.84 11.10 15.54
C ARG A 41 -16.38 9.69 15.80
N ARG A 42 -16.72 8.97 14.72
CA ARG A 42 -17.33 7.65 14.81
C ARG A 42 -16.35 6.60 15.33
N MET A 43 -15.07 6.70 15.02
CA MET A 43 -14.02 5.84 15.58
C MET A 43 -14.00 5.91 17.12
N GLY A 44 -14.12 7.12 17.67
CA GLY A 44 -14.21 7.33 19.13
C GLY A 44 -15.50 6.80 19.77
N GLU A 45 -16.62 6.82 19.03
CA GLU A 45 -17.91 6.31 19.51
C GLU A 45 -18.00 4.78 19.42
N LEU A 46 -17.60 4.21 18.27
CA LEU A 46 -17.72 2.77 17.97
C LEU A 46 -16.63 1.95 18.65
N LYS A 47 -15.44 2.51 18.83
CA LYS A 47 -14.26 1.86 19.43
C LYS A 47 -13.99 0.46 18.84
N PRO A 48 -13.84 0.32 17.53
CA PRO A 48 -13.59 -0.98 16.92
C PRO A 48 -12.20 -1.51 17.33
N ASP A 49 -12.04 -2.83 17.35
CA ASP A 49 -10.74 -3.46 17.58
C ASP A 49 -9.79 -3.28 16.40
N VAL A 50 -10.33 -3.21 15.17
CA VAL A 50 -9.58 -3.11 13.93
C VAL A 50 -10.34 -2.33 12.86
N CYS A 51 -9.60 -1.51 12.11
CA CYS A 51 -10.06 -0.82 10.91
C CYS A 51 -9.44 -1.46 9.66
N ILE A 52 -10.26 -1.87 8.70
CA ILE A 52 -9.81 -2.36 7.40
C ILE A 52 -9.89 -1.21 6.40
N ILE A 53 -8.78 -0.88 5.74
CA ILE A 53 -8.66 0.25 4.84
C ILE A 53 -8.31 -0.25 3.44
N ALA A 54 -9.20 0.00 2.46
CA ALA A 54 -9.02 -0.39 1.06
C ALA A 54 -9.33 0.80 0.14
N THR A 55 -8.58 1.90 0.27
CA THR A 55 -8.93 3.17 -0.37
C THR A 55 -7.84 3.78 -1.23
N ARG A 56 -6.57 3.55 -0.93
CA ARG A 56 -5.42 4.21 -1.56
C ARG A 56 -4.21 3.29 -1.61
N SER A 57 -3.22 3.64 -2.45
CA SER A 57 -2.02 2.82 -2.71
C SER A 57 -0.73 3.42 -2.12
N THR A 58 -0.76 4.66 -1.61
CA THR A 58 0.41 5.29 -0.97
C THR A 58 0.17 5.62 0.49
N VAL A 59 1.23 5.57 1.29
CA VAL A 59 1.16 5.88 2.74
C VAL A 59 0.85 7.34 2.97
N ALA A 60 1.31 8.24 2.10
CA ALA A 60 1.00 9.66 2.17
C ALA A 60 -0.52 9.92 2.05
N GLU A 61 -1.21 9.18 1.19
CA GLU A 61 -2.66 9.29 1.05
C GLU A 61 -3.45 8.66 2.21
N LEU A 62 -2.82 7.79 2.98
CA LEU A 62 -3.40 7.11 4.15
C LEU A 62 -3.02 7.78 5.47
N GLU A 63 -2.18 8.82 5.47
CA GLU A 63 -1.67 9.45 6.68
C GLU A 63 -2.78 9.90 7.62
N ASP A 64 -3.83 10.51 7.10
CA ASP A 64 -4.97 10.99 7.90
C ASP A 64 -5.70 9.83 8.60
N ILE A 65 -6.05 8.78 7.86
CA ILE A 65 -6.81 7.66 8.44
C ILE A 65 -5.95 6.85 9.42
N PHE A 66 -4.67 6.66 9.15
CA PHE A 66 -3.75 6.03 10.09
C PHE A 66 -3.57 6.86 11.36
N THR A 67 -3.50 8.19 11.23
CA THR A 67 -3.46 9.11 12.38
C THR A 67 -4.73 9.00 13.23
N ILE A 68 -5.91 8.92 12.60
CA ILE A 68 -7.19 8.71 13.30
C ILE A 68 -7.18 7.38 14.04
N CYS A 69 -6.78 6.28 13.38
CA CYS A 69 -6.69 4.97 14.03
C CYS A 69 -5.76 5.00 15.25
N ALA A 70 -4.55 5.56 15.10
CA ALA A 70 -3.59 5.67 16.18
C ALA A 70 -4.10 6.52 17.35
N LYS A 71 -4.74 7.66 17.06
CA LYS A 71 -5.35 8.55 18.07
C LYS A 71 -6.38 7.82 18.94
N HIS A 72 -7.13 6.89 18.36
CA HIS A 72 -8.17 6.13 19.07
C HIS A 72 -7.70 4.76 19.57
N GLY A 73 -6.43 4.41 19.38
CA GLY A 73 -5.86 3.11 19.77
C GLY A 73 -6.41 1.94 18.96
N VAL A 74 -6.88 2.18 17.74
CA VAL A 74 -7.48 1.19 16.85
C VAL A 74 -6.42 0.61 15.91
N ASN A 75 -6.32 -0.72 15.85
CA ASN A 75 -5.45 -1.37 14.89
C ASN A 75 -5.94 -1.11 13.46
N ALA A 76 -5.01 -0.94 12.53
CA ALA A 76 -5.36 -0.72 11.13
C ALA A 76 -4.65 -1.71 10.21
N ILE A 77 -5.43 -2.29 9.29
CA ILE A 77 -4.97 -3.18 8.25
C ILE A 77 -5.34 -2.56 6.91
N THR A 78 -4.39 -2.43 6.00
CA THR A 78 -4.65 -1.86 4.67
C THR A 78 -4.15 -2.74 3.54
N THR A 79 -4.83 -2.67 2.40
CA THR A 79 -4.37 -3.25 1.13
C THR A 79 -3.41 -2.33 0.37
N CYS A 80 -3.05 -1.18 0.93
CA CYS A 80 -2.06 -0.27 0.37
C CYS A 80 -0.71 -0.99 0.24
N GLU A 81 -0.23 -1.13 -0.97
CA GLU A 81 1.00 -1.88 -1.29
C GLU A 81 2.23 -1.23 -0.66
N GLU A 82 2.31 0.10 -0.65
CA GLU A 82 3.41 0.82 -0.01
C GLU A 82 3.47 0.57 1.51
N ALA A 83 2.33 0.44 2.17
CA ALA A 83 2.25 0.27 3.62
C ALA A 83 2.78 -1.08 4.12
N LEU A 84 3.14 -2.00 3.22
CA LEU A 84 3.75 -3.26 3.56
C LEU A 84 5.14 -3.10 4.20
N TYR A 85 5.97 -2.23 3.63
CA TYR A 85 7.28 -1.87 4.18
C TYR A 85 7.67 -0.43 3.81
N PRO A 86 6.97 0.58 4.33
CA PRO A 86 7.13 1.97 3.89
C PRO A 86 8.42 2.64 4.37
N TRP A 87 9.19 2.00 5.25
CA TRP A 87 10.51 2.45 5.69
C TRP A 87 11.49 2.68 4.56
N ASN A 88 11.30 1.99 3.42
CA ASN A 88 12.17 2.02 2.26
C ASN A 88 11.71 3.01 1.18
N SER A 89 10.50 3.56 1.27
CA SER A 89 9.93 4.47 0.26
C SER A 89 9.51 5.83 0.83
N SER A 90 9.00 5.84 2.05
CA SER A 90 8.46 7.03 2.71
C SER A 90 8.89 7.10 4.18
N PRO A 91 10.22 7.16 4.47
CA PRO A 91 10.74 7.02 5.83
C PRO A 91 10.21 8.07 6.80
N ALA A 92 10.09 9.34 6.39
CA ALA A 92 9.65 10.42 7.28
C ALA A 92 8.20 10.26 7.74
N ILE A 93 7.28 9.90 6.82
CA ILE A 93 5.86 9.64 7.17
C ILE A 93 5.78 8.37 8.02
N THR A 94 6.56 7.35 7.69
CA THR A 94 6.59 6.07 8.41
C THR A 94 7.03 6.27 9.85
N GLU A 95 8.10 7.03 10.09
CA GLU A 95 8.58 7.34 11.43
C GLU A 95 7.53 8.08 12.27
N LYS A 96 6.83 9.05 11.65
CA LYS A 96 5.72 9.76 12.30
C LYS A 96 4.58 8.80 12.68
N LEU A 97 4.16 7.93 11.77
CA LEU A 97 3.06 6.99 12.01
C LEU A 97 3.44 5.90 13.01
N ASP A 98 4.68 5.40 12.97
CA ASP A 98 5.22 4.45 13.96
C ASP A 98 5.18 5.04 15.38
N LYS A 99 5.59 6.30 15.54
CA LYS A 99 5.50 7.00 16.82
C LYS A 99 4.06 7.11 17.30
N LEU A 100 3.14 7.54 16.44
CA LEU A 100 1.72 7.66 16.79
C LEU A 100 1.11 6.30 17.16
N ALA A 101 1.44 5.24 16.42
CA ALA A 101 0.97 3.88 16.72
C ALA A 101 1.46 3.39 18.09
N LYS A 102 2.73 3.64 18.43
CA LYS A 102 3.30 3.32 19.75
C LYS A 102 2.63 4.10 20.88
N GLU A 103 2.37 5.38 20.68
CA GLU A 103 1.66 6.24 21.64
C GLU A 103 0.20 5.80 21.81
N GLY A 104 -0.47 5.42 20.73
CA GLY A 104 -1.85 4.92 20.74
C GLY A 104 -1.99 3.46 21.19
N GLY A 105 -0.89 2.71 21.33
CA GLY A 105 -0.91 1.29 21.69
C GLY A 105 -1.56 0.41 20.63
N CYS A 106 -1.43 0.75 19.35
CA CYS A 106 -2.04 0.03 18.23
C CYS A 106 -1.02 -0.40 17.19
N THR A 107 -1.45 -1.21 16.23
CA THR A 107 -0.67 -1.68 15.08
C THR A 107 -1.24 -1.10 13.79
N LEU A 108 -0.36 -0.52 12.97
CA LEU A 108 -0.68 -0.10 11.60
C LEU A 108 0.10 -0.99 10.63
N THR A 109 -0.57 -1.66 9.69
CA THR A 109 0.11 -2.60 8.79
C THR A 109 -0.52 -2.68 7.41
N GLY A 110 0.32 -2.86 6.39
CA GLY A 110 -0.08 -3.31 5.08
C GLY A 110 -0.18 -4.84 5.04
N VAL A 111 -1.10 -5.36 4.25
CA VAL A 111 -1.29 -6.81 4.02
C VAL A 111 -1.70 -7.06 2.58
N GLY A 112 -1.64 -8.30 2.17
CA GLY A 112 -2.12 -8.75 0.87
C GLY A 112 -1.20 -9.81 0.27
N TYR A 113 -1.31 -9.99 -1.05
CA TYR A 113 -0.52 -11.00 -1.74
C TYR A 113 0.99 -10.74 -1.63
N CYS A 114 1.38 -9.47 -1.55
CA CYS A 114 2.77 -9.07 -1.36
C CYS A 114 3.35 -9.58 -0.05
N ASP A 115 2.56 -9.55 1.04
CA ASP A 115 2.96 -10.12 2.33
C ASP A 115 3.09 -11.64 2.25
N LEU A 116 2.07 -12.30 1.74
CA LEU A 116 2.05 -13.76 1.69
C LEU A 116 3.13 -14.32 0.78
N TYR A 117 3.23 -13.81 -0.45
CA TYR A 117 4.15 -14.34 -1.46
C TYR A 117 5.59 -13.90 -1.21
N TRP A 118 5.86 -12.60 -1.32
CA TRP A 118 7.23 -12.08 -1.18
C TRP A 118 7.74 -12.15 0.25
N GLY A 119 6.98 -11.65 1.18
CA GLY A 119 7.37 -11.54 2.58
C GLY A 119 7.44 -12.88 3.32
N THR A 120 6.72 -13.89 2.88
CA THR A 120 6.68 -15.18 3.56
C THR A 120 7.28 -16.29 2.72
N MET A 121 6.72 -16.58 1.54
CA MET A 121 7.18 -17.73 0.73
C MET A 121 8.60 -17.51 0.20
N VAL A 122 8.86 -16.35 -0.42
CA VAL A 122 10.20 -16.05 -0.98
C VAL A 122 11.25 -15.96 0.12
N THR A 123 10.93 -15.35 1.27
CA THR A 123 11.84 -15.27 2.43
C THR A 123 12.20 -16.68 2.94
N ASN A 124 11.22 -17.59 3.07
CA ASN A 124 11.48 -18.96 3.51
C ASN A 124 12.37 -19.71 2.53
N LEU A 125 12.17 -19.55 1.22
CA LEU A 125 13.03 -20.15 0.19
C LEU A 125 14.45 -19.55 0.22
N ALA A 126 14.56 -18.22 0.31
CA ALA A 126 15.83 -17.52 0.38
C ALA A 126 16.62 -17.89 1.66
N GLY A 127 15.92 -18.12 2.77
CA GLY A 127 16.51 -18.54 4.05
C GLY A 127 17.20 -19.93 4.01
N SER A 128 16.97 -20.73 2.96
CA SER A 128 17.71 -21.97 2.73
C SER A 128 19.11 -21.77 2.11
N SER A 129 19.45 -20.54 1.71
CA SER A 129 20.71 -20.21 1.06
C SER A 129 21.79 -19.89 2.08
N HIS A 130 23.03 -20.35 1.83
CA HIS A 130 24.17 -20.03 2.72
C HIS A 130 24.63 -18.56 2.61
N LYS A 131 24.42 -17.94 1.44
CA LYS A 131 24.84 -16.57 1.19
C LYS A 131 23.97 -15.94 0.09
N ILE A 132 23.43 -14.77 0.36
CA ILE A 132 22.70 -13.96 -0.61
C ILE A 132 23.56 -12.73 -0.91
N THR A 133 23.86 -12.50 -2.20
CA THR A 133 24.65 -11.36 -2.67
C THR A 133 23.81 -10.39 -3.50
N LYS A 134 22.67 -10.84 -4.02
CA LYS A 134 21.78 -10.04 -4.86
C LYS A 134 20.35 -10.60 -4.76
N ILE A 135 19.38 -9.70 -4.74
CA ILE A 135 17.96 -10.01 -4.90
C ILE A 135 17.47 -9.24 -6.12
N GLU A 136 16.88 -9.94 -7.07
CA GLU A 136 16.20 -9.36 -8.23
C GLU A 136 14.76 -9.86 -8.26
N GLY A 137 13.82 -8.92 -8.26
CA GLY A 137 12.40 -9.21 -8.42
C GLY A 137 11.87 -8.51 -9.66
N SER A 138 10.99 -9.18 -10.38
CA SER A 138 10.24 -8.59 -11.49
C SER A 138 8.80 -9.08 -11.44
N SER A 139 7.89 -8.22 -11.87
CA SER A 139 6.48 -8.57 -12.03
C SER A 139 5.96 -8.00 -13.33
N TRP A 140 5.11 -8.76 -14.00
CA TRP A 140 4.37 -8.35 -15.18
C TRP A 140 2.89 -8.52 -14.88
N TYR A 141 2.11 -7.51 -15.20
CA TYR A 141 0.66 -7.58 -15.03
C TYR A 141 -0.02 -6.66 -16.04
N ASN A 142 -1.20 -7.09 -16.48
CA ASN A 142 -2.09 -6.26 -17.27
C ASN A 142 -2.86 -5.33 -16.32
N VAL A 143 -2.82 -4.02 -16.58
CA VAL A 143 -3.50 -3.02 -15.75
C VAL A 143 -4.89 -2.65 -16.26
N GLU A 144 -5.31 -3.17 -17.41
CA GLU A 144 -6.62 -2.86 -18.01
C GLU A 144 -7.79 -3.32 -17.15
N ASP A 145 -7.60 -4.42 -16.39
CA ASP A 145 -8.61 -4.96 -15.47
C ASP A 145 -8.70 -4.23 -14.13
N TYR A 146 -7.81 -3.27 -13.90
CA TYR A 146 -7.80 -2.47 -12.68
C TYR A 146 -8.65 -1.20 -12.84
N GLY A 147 -8.95 -0.53 -11.74
CA GLY A 147 -9.64 0.76 -11.78
C GLY A 147 -8.84 1.83 -12.54
N ILE A 148 -9.52 2.78 -13.16
CA ILE A 148 -8.94 3.81 -14.05
C ILE A 148 -7.72 4.50 -13.42
N ALA A 149 -7.79 4.90 -12.16
CA ALA A 149 -6.69 5.59 -11.49
C ALA A 149 -5.41 4.74 -11.39
N LEU A 150 -5.54 3.42 -11.20
CA LEU A 150 -4.40 2.52 -11.16
C LEU A 150 -3.83 2.31 -12.56
N ALA A 151 -4.69 2.11 -13.56
CA ALA A 151 -4.30 1.95 -14.95
C ALA A 151 -3.54 3.18 -15.47
N GLU A 152 -4.06 4.39 -15.24
CA GLU A 152 -3.41 5.66 -15.58
C GLU A 152 -2.07 5.82 -14.85
N GLY A 153 -2.00 5.52 -13.54
CA GLY A 153 -0.78 5.59 -12.74
C GLY A 153 0.33 4.64 -13.21
N HIS A 154 -0.04 3.56 -13.91
CA HIS A 154 0.91 2.62 -14.51
C HIS A 154 1.16 2.88 -16.01
N GLY A 155 0.61 3.96 -16.55
CA GLY A 155 0.86 4.40 -17.92
C GLY A 155 0.03 3.69 -18.99
N ALA A 156 -1.13 3.09 -18.62
CA ALA A 156 -2.05 2.53 -19.59
C ALA A 156 -2.50 3.61 -20.59
N GLY A 157 -2.46 3.29 -21.88
CA GLY A 157 -2.83 4.20 -22.97
C GLY A 157 -1.76 5.21 -23.39
N LEU A 158 -0.59 5.24 -22.71
CA LEU A 158 0.52 6.07 -23.12
C LEU A 158 1.28 5.43 -24.30
N SER A 159 1.83 6.26 -25.19
CA SER A 159 2.86 5.80 -26.12
C SER A 159 4.13 5.40 -25.37
N ILE A 160 4.99 4.59 -25.98
CA ILE A 160 6.28 4.20 -25.38
C ILE A 160 7.12 5.43 -25.03
N GLU A 161 7.09 6.46 -25.88
CA GLU A 161 7.83 7.69 -25.65
C GLU A 161 7.32 8.45 -24.43
N GLU A 162 6.00 8.59 -24.30
CA GLU A 162 5.36 9.25 -23.15
C GLU A 162 5.56 8.45 -21.87
N PHE A 163 5.45 7.11 -21.93
CA PHE A 163 5.73 6.22 -20.81
C PHE A 163 7.16 6.44 -20.29
N ASN A 164 8.15 6.43 -21.16
CA ASN A 164 9.54 6.63 -20.77
C ASN A 164 9.82 8.01 -20.19
N LYS A 165 9.09 9.04 -20.61
CA LYS A 165 9.20 10.41 -20.07
C LYS A 165 8.52 10.59 -18.71
N THR A 166 7.52 9.79 -18.39
CA THR A 166 6.69 9.92 -17.18
C THR A 166 6.94 8.81 -16.18
N ILE A 167 6.57 7.59 -16.52
CA ILE A 167 6.68 6.41 -15.63
C ILE A 167 8.12 5.90 -15.57
N GLY A 168 8.79 5.83 -16.73
CA GLY A 168 10.16 5.32 -16.86
C GLY A 168 11.26 6.37 -16.68
N CYS A 169 10.93 7.59 -16.31
CA CYS A 169 11.89 8.72 -16.30
C CYS A 169 13.08 8.52 -15.33
N TYR A 170 12.95 7.65 -14.35
CA TYR A 170 14.00 7.33 -13.38
C TYR A 170 14.70 5.98 -13.63
N ASN A 171 14.44 5.31 -14.77
CA ASN A 171 14.94 3.97 -15.04
C ASN A 171 16.47 3.84 -15.04
N GLU A 172 17.19 4.89 -15.40
CA GLU A 172 18.66 4.90 -15.48
C GLU A 172 19.28 5.71 -14.31
N THR A 173 18.50 6.05 -13.30
CA THR A 173 18.99 6.81 -12.13
C THR A 173 19.95 5.95 -11.31
N PRO A 174 21.16 6.44 -10.99
CA PRO A 174 22.09 5.75 -10.11
C PRO A 174 21.51 5.50 -8.71
N SER A 175 21.97 4.44 -8.06
CA SER A 175 21.43 4.01 -6.76
C SER A 175 21.48 5.11 -5.68
N ASP A 176 22.57 5.86 -5.60
CA ASP A 176 22.74 6.92 -4.59
C ASP A 176 21.78 8.09 -4.86
N GLU A 177 21.66 8.50 -6.13
CA GLU A 177 20.71 9.54 -6.54
C GLU A 177 19.25 9.10 -6.32
N MET A 178 18.93 7.84 -6.66
CA MET A 178 17.59 7.26 -6.39
C MET A 178 17.27 7.30 -4.90
N LYS A 179 18.22 6.96 -4.05
CA LYS A 179 18.06 7.02 -2.60
C LYS A 179 17.73 8.45 -2.13
N GLU A 180 18.45 9.46 -2.63
CA GLU A 180 18.17 10.86 -2.29
C GLU A 180 16.77 11.32 -2.75
N LEU A 181 16.34 10.91 -3.95
CA LEU A 181 15.00 11.21 -4.45
C LEU A 181 13.91 10.62 -3.57
N VAL A 182 14.07 9.37 -3.15
CA VAL A 182 13.12 8.67 -2.28
C VAL A 182 13.12 9.28 -0.87
N GLU A 183 14.27 9.46 -0.25
CA GLU A 183 14.39 10.03 1.11
C GLU A 183 13.86 11.46 1.19
N SER A 184 13.99 12.24 0.12
CA SER A 184 13.45 13.60 0.05
C SER A 184 11.96 13.67 -0.29
N GLY A 185 11.30 12.53 -0.57
CA GLY A 185 9.91 12.44 -0.98
C GLY A 185 9.61 12.98 -2.38
N LYS A 186 10.64 13.22 -3.19
CA LYS A 186 10.48 13.66 -4.59
C LYS A 186 10.05 12.55 -5.53
N TYR A 187 10.28 11.32 -5.15
CA TYR A 187 9.90 10.14 -5.90
C TYR A 187 9.41 9.04 -4.97
N VAL A 188 8.25 8.47 -5.28
CA VAL A 188 7.72 7.28 -4.60
C VAL A 188 7.93 6.08 -5.53
N PRO A 189 8.80 5.15 -5.15
CA PRO A 189 9.11 3.99 -5.98
C PRO A 189 7.96 2.99 -6.02
N SER A 190 8.01 2.03 -6.95
CA SER A 190 7.03 0.96 -7.04
C SER A 190 7.08 0.03 -5.81
N TYR A 191 6.02 -0.76 -5.62
CA TYR A 191 5.94 -1.71 -4.50
C TYR A 191 7.10 -2.72 -4.47
N MET A 192 7.70 -3.06 -5.62
CA MET A 192 8.88 -3.95 -5.68
C MET A 192 10.10 -3.38 -4.95
N TRP A 193 10.25 -2.06 -4.91
CA TRP A 193 11.26 -1.39 -4.09
C TRP A 193 11.09 -1.73 -2.61
N ASN A 194 9.86 -1.64 -2.11
CA ASN A 194 9.56 -1.96 -0.72
C ASN A 194 9.69 -3.47 -0.43
N GLN A 195 9.36 -4.33 -1.40
CA GLN A 195 9.56 -5.78 -1.26
C GLN A 195 11.02 -6.14 -1.01
N ASN A 196 11.96 -5.54 -1.74
CA ASN A 196 13.37 -5.76 -1.51
C ASN A 196 13.79 -5.34 -0.09
N GLY A 197 13.32 -4.18 0.38
CA GLY A 197 13.57 -3.69 1.73
C GLY A 197 13.04 -4.65 2.79
N TRP A 198 11.82 -5.12 2.60
CA TRP A 198 11.21 -6.04 3.55
C TRP A 198 11.90 -7.41 3.58
N LEU A 199 12.19 -8.01 2.42
CA LEU A 199 12.95 -9.27 2.34
C LEU A 199 14.29 -9.15 3.07
N CYS A 200 15.03 -8.07 2.83
CA CYS A 200 16.30 -7.83 3.49
C CYS A 200 16.14 -7.67 5.00
N SER A 201 15.14 -6.92 5.45
CA SER A 201 14.84 -6.73 6.87
C SER A 201 14.49 -8.05 7.58
N LYS A 202 13.66 -8.90 6.95
CA LYS A 202 13.29 -10.22 7.51
C LYS A 202 14.47 -11.18 7.62
N MET A 203 15.47 -11.04 6.77
CA MET A 203 16.66 -11.91 6.73
C MET A 203 17.88 -11.29 7.40
N ASP A 204 17.72 -10.15 8.07
CA ASP A 204 18.82 -9.39 8.68
C ASP A 204 19.94 -9.06 7.66
N LEU A 205 19.53 -8.71 6.44
CA LEU A 205 20.42 -8.30 5.36
C LEU A 205 20.44 -6.78 5.23
N HIS A 206 21.59 -6.22 4.95
CA HIS A 206 21.76 -4.79 4.71
C HIS A 206 21.77 -4.50 3.20
N ILE A 207 20.90 -3.59 2.74
CA ILE A 207 20.89 -3.12 1.35
C ILE A 207 22.01 -2.12 1.16
N THR A 208 22.98 -2.44 0.30
CA THR A 208 24.08 -1.55 -0.05
C THR A 208 23.76 -0.68 -1.26
N SER A 209 22.96 -1.18 -2.19
CA SER A 209 22.48 -0.44 -3.36
C SER A 209 21.13 -1.02 -3.82
N GLN A 210 20.28 -0.18 -4.35
CA GLN A 210 19.00 -0.56 -4.91
C GLN A 210 18.64 0.29 -6.12
N THR A 211 18.10 -0.35 -7.15
CA THR A 211 17.57 0.31 -8.35
C THR A 211 16.25 -0.32 -8.75
N GLN A 212 15.47 0.37 -9.55
CA GLN A 212 14.26 -0.20 -10.16
C GLN A 212 14.13 0.26 -11.60
N LYS A 213 13.37 -0.51 -12.39
CA LYS A 213 12.99 -0.14 -13.76
C LYS A 213 11.51 -0.40 -13.98
N CYS A 214 10.84 0.53 -14.64
CA CYS A 214 9.49 0.38 -15.16
C CYS A 214 9.56 0.28 -16.68
N ILE A 215 9.17 -0.85 -17.25
CA ILE A 215 9.27 -1.13 -18.67
C ILE A 215 7.86 -1.32 -19.23
N PRO A 216 7.49 -0.58 -20.30
CA PRO A 216 6.18 -0.78 -20.93
C PRO A 216 6.12 -2.16 -21.59
N CYS A 217 5.07 -2.92 -21.29
CA CYS A 217 4.73 -4.11 -22.04
C CYS A 217 3.69 -3.72 -23.09
N VAL A 218 4.01 -3.95 -24.36
CA VAL A 218 3.09 -3.73 -25.47
C VAL A 218 2.71 -5.10 -25.98
N ASP A 219 1.43 -5.46 -25.88
CA ASP A 219 0.89 -6.66 -26.52
C ASP A 219 0.16 -6.27 -27.80
N SER A 220 0.26 -7.12 -28.81
CA SER A 220 -0.54 -6.97 -30.02
C SER A 220 -1.92 -7.54 -29.76
N VAL A 221 -2.91 -6.68 -29.69
CA VAL A 221 -4.33 -7.08 -29.70
C VAL A 221 -4.74 -7.57 -31.08
#